data_97bdea14c5b4f883a760c43b8028ad8d
#
_entry.id   97bdea14c5b4f883a760c43b8028ad8d
#
_cell.length_a   1.000
_cell.length_b   1.000
_cell.length_c   1.000
_cell.angle_alpha   90.00
_cell.angle_beta   90.00
_cell.angle_gamma   90.00
#
_symmetry.space_group_name_H-M   'P 1'
#
loop_
_entity.id
_entity.type
_entity.pdbx_description
1 polymer ?
#
loop_
_entity_poly.entity_id
_entity_poly.type
_entity_poly.pdbx_seq_one_letter_code
_entity_poly.pdbx_strand_id
1 'polypeptide(L)'
;MVILGIDIGGGQIKAGMVDEMGAILASRTVETPLDLEGFVPSLHGAIRWLLEATAVPAGVGVGCKGIINPDSTLIEVLPGSLHYLEGLRLSDLVGLPIDVPVFADNDARVALAGEMVWGAAKGHDNVIMLTLGTGIGGAVIANGHLLRGHAGVAGHLGHLTVDPGGQLCSCGNRGCLETIFSARAIEGEAWSAVHRGCPSTLTKLFRAHPQLATCRTIFQAASEGDDLSRSIIAKAIHGLAAAIAGLLHVFDPEVVILGGQVVDAGAELLTPLREQVWERSRRLIGREVPILEQEVSDRSGIVGAAGLVMAPRS
;
A
#
# COMPACT_ATOMS: atom_id res chain seq x y z
N MET A 1 -7.61 -24.34 9.55
CA MET A 1 -7.13 -24.21 8.14
C MET A 1 -5.84 -23.40 8.15
N VAL A 2 -4.86 -23.74 7.31
CA VAL A 2 -3.59 -22.97 7.18
C VAL A 2 -3.49 -22.45 5.75
N ILE A 3 -3.05 -21.22 5.58
CA ILE A 3 -2.95 -20.53 4.30
C ILE A 3 -1.52 -20.02 4.14
N LEU A 4 -0.96 -20.13 2.95
CA LEU A 4 0.33 -19.53 2.62
C LEU A 4 0.10 -18.12 2.04
N GLY A 5 0.60 -17.11 2.74
CA GLY A 5 0.65 -15.74 2.25
C GLY A 5 2.04 -15.38 1.75
N ILE A 6 2.13 -14.81 0.55
CA ILE A 6 3.38 -14.37 -0.08
C ILE A 6 3.26 -12.91 -0.49
N ASP A 7 4.22 -12.09 -0.10
CA ASP A 7 4.35 -10.68 -0.50
C ASP A 7 5.65 -10.52 -1.28
N ILE A 8 5.54 -10.18 -2.57
CA ILE A 8 6.67 -10.01 -3.48
C ILE A 8 6.97 -8.52 -3.62
N GLY A 9 7.89 -8.05 -2.79
CA GLY A 9 8.41 -6.70 -2.85
C GLY A 9 9.68 -6.57 -3.72
N GLY A 10 10.00 -5.34 -4.11
CA GLY A 10 11.19 -5.06 -4.94
C GLY A 10 12.53 -5.31 -4.24
N GLY A 11 12.57 -5.38 -2.91
CA GLY A 11 13.79 -5.66 -2.13
C GLY A 11 13.73 -6.98 -1.37
N GLN A 12 12.55 -7.43 -1.00
CA GLN A 12 12.35 -8.63 -0.20
C GLN A 12 11.11 -9.39 -0.63
N ILE A 13 11.19 -10.72 -0.60
CA ILE A 13 10.06 -11.62 -0.66
C ILE A 13 9.76 -12.05 0.78
N LYS A 14 8.53 -11.84 1.24
CA LYS A 14 8.06 -12.27 2.55
C LYS A 14 7.02 -13.37 2.35
N ALA A 15 7.21 -14.51 3.00
CA ALA A 15 6.27 -15.60 2.95
C ALA A 15 5.95 -16.07 4.37
N GLY A 16 4.70 -16.52 4.60
CA GLY A 16 4.32 -17.02 5.91
C GLY A 16 3.07 -17.89 5.88
N MET A 17 3.00 -18.83 6.80
CA MET A 17 1.83 -19.63 7.08
C MET A 17 0.94 -18.93 8.07
N VAL A 18 -0.31 -18.72 7.70
CA VAL A 18 -1.31 -17.96 8.45
C VAL A 18 -2.46 -18.89 8.80
N ASP A 19 -2.91 -18.87 10.05
CA ASP A 19 -4.09 -19.61 10.46
C ASP A 19 -5.40 -18.86 10.13
N GLU A 20 -6.53 -19.48 10.40
CA GLU A 20 -7.85 -18.88 10.15
C GLU A 20 -8.18 -17.66 11.02
N MET A 21 -7.42 -17.43 12.08
CA MET A 21 -7.53 -16.26 12.95
C MET A 21 -6.60 -15.10 12.52
N GLY A 22 -5.81 -15.28 11.45
CA GLY A 22 -4.84 -14.29 10.96
C GLY A 22 -3.50 -14.32 11.70
N ALA A 23 -3.27 -15.31 12.57
CA ALA A 23 -1.99 -15.45 13.26
C ALA A 23 -0.94 -16.10 12.35
N ILE A 24 0.26 -15.52 12.30
CA ILE A 24 1.39 -16.08 11.56
C ILE A 24 2.02 -17.21 12.38
N LEU A 25 1.91 -18.43 11.90
CA LEU A 25 2.46 -19.64 12.52
C LEU A 25 3.97 -19.78 12.27
N ALA A 26 4.41 -19.45 11.06
CA ALA A 26 5.79 -19.42 10.65
C ALA A 26 5.97 -18.40 9.52
N SER A 27 7.11 -17.74 9.44
CA SER A 27 7.40 -16.81 8.36
C SER A 27 8.87 -16.84 7.96
N ARG A 28 9.14 -16.52 6.71
CA ARG A 28 10.48 -16.38 6.16
C ARG A 28 10.56 -15.18 5.24
N THR A 29 11.62 -14.40 5.40
CA THR A 29 11.95 -13.27 4.53
C THR A 29 13.26 -13.59 3.81
N VAL A 30 13.30 -13.37 2.51
CA VAL A 30 14.49 -13.50 1.67
C VAL A 30 14.65 -12.25 0.82
N GLU A 31 15.88 -11.92 0.44
CA GLU A 31 16.12 -10.85 -0.52
C GLU A 31 15.50 -11.21 -1.87
N THR A 32 14.97 -10.21 -2.57
CA THR A 32 14.44 -10.38 -3.92
C THR A 32 15.60 -10.35 -4.92
N PRO A 33 15.87 -11.45 -5.62
CA PRO A 33 16.91 -11.46 -6.66
C PRO A 33 16.60 -10.51 -7.82
N LEU A 34 17.62 -10.13 -8.57
CA LEU A 34 17.51 -9.16 -9.66
C LEU A 34 17.13 -9.80 -11.02
N ASP A 35 17.01 -11.12 -11.07
CA ASP A 35 16.67 -11.90 -12.26
C ASP A 35 15.81 -13.13 -11.92
N LEU A 36 15.23 -13.74 -12.95
CA LEU A 36 14.34 -14.90 -12.81
C LEU A 36 15.11 -16.15 -12.35
N GLU A 37 16.37 -16.30 -12.75
CA GLU A 37 17.20 -17.48 -12.41
C GLU A 37 17.45 -17.56 -10.90
N GLY A 38 17.65 -16.44 -10.23
CA GLY A 38 17.77 -16.36 -8.78
C GLY A 38 16.42 -16.33 -8.07
N PHE A 39 15.39 -15.71 -8.69
CA PHE A 39 14.09 -15.49 -8.05
C PHE A 39 13.38 -16.81 -7.76
N VAL A 40 13.25 -17.69 -8.74
CA VAL A 40 12.49 -18.96 -8.57
C VAL A 40 13.10 -19.84 -7.47
N PRO A 41 14.43 -20.13 -7.44
CA PRO A 41 15.03 -20.91 -6.34
C PRO A 41 14.86 -20.24 -4.97
N SER A 42 14.95 -18.91 -4.89
CA SER A 42 14.78 -18.15 -3.64
C SER A 42 13.36 -18.28 -3.09
N LEU A 43 12.35 -18.09 -3.96
CA LEU A 43 10.93 -18.26 -3.61
C LEU A 43 10.65 -19.71 -3.19
N HIS A 44 11.06 -20.71 -3.99
CA HIS A 44 10.85 -22.12 -3.68
C HIS A 44 11.57 -22.55 -2.40
N GLY A 45 12.75 -22.00 -2.13
CA GLY A 45 13.48 -22.25 -0.88
C GLY A 45 12.73 -21.74 0.34
N ALA A 46 12.10 -20.57 0.24
CA ALA A 46 11.26 -20.03 1.31
C ALA A 46 9.99 -20.85 1.52
N ILE A 47 9.30 -21.24 0.44
CA ILE A 47 8.08 -22.07 0.50
C ILE A 47 8.39 -23.45 1.08
N ARG A 48 9.43 -24.11 0.61
CA ARG A 48 9.83 -25.44 1.11
C ARG A 48 10.10 -25.43 2.61
N TRP A 49 10.84 -24.43 3.09
CA TRP A 49 11.13 -24.28 4.51
C TRP A 49 9.83 -24.13 5.34
N LEU A 50 8.84 -23.36 4.84
CA LEU A 50 7.55 -23.20 5.50
C LEU A 50 6.73 -24.48 5.52
N LEU A 51 6.74 -25.26 4.42
CA LEU A 51 6.05 -26.57 4.34
C LEU A 51 6.64 -27.59 5.30
N GLU A 52 7.97 -27.59 5.48
CA GLU A 52 8.65 -28.47 6.44
C GLU A 52 8.34 -28.08 7.90
N ALA A 53 8.14 -26.78 8.16
CA ALA A 53 7.86 -26.25 9.50
C ALA A 53 6.38 -26.38 9.93
N THR A 54 5.44 -26.57 8.98
CA THR A 54 4.01 -26.53 9.27
C THR A 54 3.25 -27.68 8.60
N ALA A 55 2.40 -27.36 7.61
CA ALA A 55 1.59 -28.31 6.86
C ALA A 55 1.35 -27.80 5.44
N VAL A 56 0.80 -28.64 4.57
CA VAL A 56 0.36 -28.22 3.23
C VAL A 56 -0.78 -27.21 3.39
N PRO A 57 -0.67 -26.00 2.77
CA PRO A 57 -1.70 -24.98 2.90
C PRO A 57 -2.95 -25.34 2.11
N ALA A 58 -4.11 -24.91 2.59
CA ALA A 58 -5.39 -25.06 1.88
C ALA A 58 -5.51 -24.11 0.67
N GLY A 59 -4.65 -23.13 0.58
CA GLY A 59 -4.57 -22.17 -0.53
C GLY A 59 -3.37 -21.22 -0.37
N VAL A 60 -3.04 -20.55 -1.45
CA VAL A 60 -1.96 -19.55 -1.49
C VAL A 60 -2.50 -18.21 -1.93
N GLY A 61 -2.20 -17.17 -1.18
CA GLY A 61 -2.37 -15.80 -1.62
C GLY A 61 -1.03 -15.15 -1.96
N VAL A 62 -0.97 -14.38 -3.05
CA VAL A 62 0.24 -13.69 -3.49
C VAL A 62 -0.06 -12.22 -3.72
N GLY A 63 0.65 -11.36 -3.01
CA GLY A 63 0.70 -9.91 -3.24
C GLY A 63 1.91 -9.55 -4.09
N CYS A 64 1.70 -8.74 -5.12
CA CYS A 64 2.78 -8.18 -5.91
C CYS A 64 2.39 -6.78 -6.39
N LYS A 65 3.35 -5.87 -6.48
CA LYS A 65 3.09 -4.57 -7.08
C LYS A 65 2.73 -4.71 -8.57
N GLY A 66 2.18 -3.66 -9.16
CA GLY A 66 1.83 -3.64 -10.59
C GLY A 66 0.40 -4.07 -10.88
N ILE A 67 0.14 -4.41 -12.13
CA ILE A 67 -1.18 -4.85 -12.61
C ILE A 67 -1.16 -6.37 -12.71
N ILE A 68 -1.98 -7.00 -11.88
CA ILE A 68 -2.13 -8.45 -11.81
C ILE A 68 -3.55 -8.79 -12.27
N ASN A 69 -3.64 -9.72 -13.21
CA ASN A 69 -4.92 -10.29 -13.62
C ASN A 69 -5.33 -11.34 -12.58
N PRO A 70 -6.41 -11.13 -11.82
CA PRO A 70 -6.75 -12.00 -10.68
C PRO A 70 -7.25 -13.39 -11.12
N ASP A 71 -7.80 -13.51 -12.32
CA ASP A 71 -8.37 -14.78 -12.82
C ASP A 71 -7.26 -15.72 -13.32
N SER A 72 -6.23 -15.15 -13.93
CA SER A 72 -5.12 -15.91 -14.52
C SER A 72 -3.83 -15.84 -13.71
N THR A 73 -3.79 -15.02 -12.65
CA THR A 73 -2.59 -14.67 -11.86
C THR A 73 -1.43 -14.09 -12.70
N LEU A 74 -1.74 -13.66 -13.93
CA LEU A 74 -0.76 -13.10 -14.86
C LEU A 74 -0.31 -11.72 -14.39
N ILE A 75 0.99 -11.49 -14.41
CA ILE A 75 1.58 -10.18 -14.21
C ILE A 75 1.53 -9.44 -15.55
N GLU A 76 0.59 -8.52 -15.71
CA GLU A 76 0.41 -7.79 -16.97
C GLU A 76 1.36 -6.62 -17.11
N VAL A 77 1.59 -5.87 -16.01
CA VAL A 77 2.51 -4.73 -15.98
C VAL A 77 3.22 -4.68 -14.63
N LEU A 78 4.54 -4.65 -14.66
CA LEU A 78 5.36 -4.63 -13.44
C LEU A 78 6.57 -3.68 -13.58
N PRO A 79 6.39 -2.38 -13.32
CA PRO A 79 7.46 -1.40 -13.51
C PRO A 79 8.56 -1.53 -12.46
N GLY A 80 9.79 -1.24 -12.90
CA GLY A 80 10.98 -1.14 -12.03
C GLY A 80 11.73 -2.46 -11.87
N SER A 81 12.28 -2.73 -10.68
CA SER A 81 13.24 -3.80 -10.43
C SER A 81 12.75 -5.23 -10.69
N LEU A 82 11.45 -5.45 -10.72
CA LEU A 82 10.84 -6.77 -10.92
C LEU A 82 10.32 -6.98 -12.36
N HIS A 83 10.68 -6.11 -13.31
CA HIS A 83 10.20 -6.16 -14.70
C HIS A 83 10.43 -7.53 -15.37
N TYR A 84 11.41 -8.30 -14.93
CA TYR A 84 11.72 -9.65 -15.44
C TYR A 84 10.63 -10.70 -15.12
N LEU A 85 9.68 -10.38 -14.23
CA LEU A 85 8.51 -11.21 -13.92
C LEU A 85 7.29 -10.86 -14.80
N GLU A 86 7.33 -9.77 -15.58
CA GLU A 86 6.24 -9.35 -16.44
C GLU A 86 5.94 -10.41 -17.51
N GLY A 87 4.67 -10.71 -17.72
CA GLY A 87 4.24 -11.77 -18.62
C GLY A 87 4.22 -13.18 -18.00
N LEU A 88 4.66 -13.34 -16.74
CA LEU A 88 4.63 -14.62 -16.05
C LEU A 88 3.38 -14.74 -15.15
N ARG A 89 2.95 -15.97 -14.88
CA ARG A 89 1.86 -16.25 -13.95
C ARG A 89 2.44 -16.54 -12.56
N LEU A 90 1.89 -15.86 -11.55
CA LEU A 90 2.30 -16.08 -10.16
C LEU A 90 1.99 -17.50 -9.68
N SER A 91 0.91 -18.12 -10.17
CA SER A 91 0.61 -19.54 -9.90
C SER A 91 1.72 -20.48 -10.32
N ASP A 92 2.32 -20.25 -11.51
CA ASP A 92 3.39 -21.08 -12.04
C ASP A 92 4.69 -20.84 -11.25
N LEU A 93 4.95 -19.60 -10.85
CA LEU A 93 6.13 -19.22 -10.07
C LEU A 93 6.11 -19.79 -8.65
N VAL A 94 4.92 -19.94 -8.04
CA VAL A 94 4.77 -20.55 -6.71
C VAL A 94 5.16 -22.02 -6.71
N GLY A 95 4.86 -22.75 -7.79
CA GLY A 95 5.36 -24.12 -8.00
C GLY A 95 4.82 -25.18 -7.02
N LEU A 96 3.63 -24.96 -6.44
CA LEU A 96 2.94 -25.95 -5.60
C LEU A 96 2.12 -26.95 -6.44
N PRO A 97 1.70 -28.09 -5.86
CA PRO A 97 0.81 -29.02 -6.54
C PRO A 97 -0.47 -28.34 -7.08
N ILE A 98 -0.99 -28.84 -8.20
CA ILE A 98 -2.13 -28.25 -8.94
C ILE A 98 -3.42 -28.15 -8.10
N ASP A 99 -3.58 -28.97 -7.10
CA ASP A 99 -4.74 -29.01 -6.22
C ASP A 99 -4.74 -27.92 -5.13
N VAL A 100 -3.64 -27.18 -4.97
CA VAL A 100 -3.58 -26.02 -4.06
C VAL A 100 -3.91 -24.74 -4.84
N PRO A 101 -5.07 -24.10 -4.59
CA PRO A 101 -5.47 -22.91 -5.33
C PRO A 101 -4.56 -21.73 -5.01
N VAL A 102 -4.17 -20.99 -6.04
CA VAL A 102 -3.34 -19.76 -5.94
C VAL A 102 -4.16 -18.54 -6.33
N PHE A 103 -4.17 -17.54 -5.48
CA PHE A 103 -4.81 -16.25 -5.69
C PHE A 103 -3.75 -15.17 -5.69
N ALA A 104 -3.83 -14.24 -6.63
CA ALA A 104 -2.88 -13.14 -6.70
C ALA A 104 -3.59 -11.83 -6.99
N ASP A 105 -3.09 -10.75 -6.39
CA ASP A 105 -3.58 -9.40 -6.68
C ASP A 105 -2.49 -8.35 -6.39
N ASN A 106 -2.79 -7.08 -6.74
CA ASN A 106 -1.97 -5.95 -6.41
C ASN A 106 -1.79 -5.79 -4.88
N ASP A 107 -0.63 -5.33 -4.45
CA ASP A 107 -0.24 -5.17 -3.04
C ASP A 107 -1.24 -4.34 -2.21
N ALA A 108 -1.79 -3.25 -2.74
CA ALA A 108 -2.80 -2.47 -2.03
C ALA A 108 -4.14 -3.21 -1.90
N ARG A 109 -4.57 -3.96 -2.93
CA ARG A 109 -5.77 -4.81 -2.84
C ARG A 109 -5.57 -5.98 -1.89
N VAL A 110 -4.37 -6.54 -1.86
CA VAL A 110 -3.96 -7.55 -0.88
C VAL A 110 -4.06 -7.00 0.54
N ALA A 111 -3.55 -5.81 0.80
CA ALA A 111 -3.66 -5.18 2.11
C ALA A 111 -5.14 -5.01 2.53
N LEU A 112 -5.99 -4.53 1.63
CA LEU A 112 -7.43 -4.39 1.90
C LEU A 112 -8.12 -5.75 2.11
N ALA A 113 -7.72 -6.81 1.39
CA ALA A 113 -8.25 -8.15 1.61
C ALA A 113 -7.95 -8.67 3.04
N GLY A 114 -6.78 -8.36 3.58
CA GLY A 114 -6.46 -8.63 4.98
C GLY A 114 -7.35 -7.87 5.96
N GLU A 115 -7.58 -6.58 5.69
CA GLU A 115 -8.46 -5.74 6.50
C GLU A 115 -9.93 -6.20 6.45
N MET A 116 -10.39 -6.75 5.32
CA MET A 116 -11.74 -7.34 5.21
C MET A 116 -11.95 -8.54 6.13
N VAL A 117 -10.92 -9.36 6.28
CA VAL A 117 -11.04 -10.62 7.02
C VAL A 117 -10.74 -10.41 8.50
N TRP A 118 -9.68 -9.66 8.84
CA TRP A 118 -9.14 -9.59 10.20
C TRP A 118 -8.96 -8.18 10.76
N GLY A 119 -9.28 -7.13 9.99
CA GLY A 119 -8.97 -5.76 10.37
C GLY A 119 -10.13 -4.79 10.28
N ALA A 120 -9.79 -3.52 10.06
CA ALA A 120 -10.68 -2.37 10.12
C ALA A 120 -11.78 -2.35 9.04
N ALA A 121 -11.67 -3.15 7.97
CA ALA A 121 -12.70 -3.28 6.94
C ALA A 121 -13.74 -4.37 7.25
N LYS A 122 -13.56 -5.13 8.33
CA LYS A 122 -14.45 -6.25 8.66
C LYS A 122 -15.89 -5.80 8.91
N GLY A 123 -16.82 -6.38 8.15
CA GLY A 123 -18.26 -6.08 8.28
C GLY A 123 -18.70 -4.82 7.53
N HIS A 124 -17.83 -4.19 6.74
CA HIS A 124 -18.16 -3.07 5.86
C HIS A 124 -18.24 -3.51 4.41
N ASP A 125 -19.28 -3.06 3.71
CA ASP A 125 -19.52 -3.37 2.30
C ASP A 125 -18.96 -2.29 1.34
N ASN A 126 -18.66 -1.09 1.86
CA ASN A 126 -18.15 0.03 1.06
C ASN A 126 -16.94 0.66 1.77
N VAL A 127 -15.75 0.36 1.28
CA VAL A 127 -14.49 0.75 1.94
C VAL A 127 -13.53 1.33 0.91
N ILE A 128 -12.82 2.38 1.30
CA ILE A 128 -11.65 2.87 0.58
C ILE A 128 -10.42 2.63 1.44
N MET A 129 -9.39 2.05 0.87
CA MET A 129 -8.07 1.97 1.50
C MET A 129 -7.03 2.73 0.68
N LEU A 130 -6.18 3.49 1.37
CA LEU A 130 -4.99 4.12 0.82
C LEU A 130 -3.77 3.61 1.58
N THR A 131 -2.77 3.10 0.86
CA THR A 131 -1.48 2.71 1.46
C THR A 131 -0.47 3.83 1.22
N LEU A 132 -0.05 4.50 2.31
CA LEU A 132 0.79 5.69 2.32
C LEU A 132 2.24 5.31 2.63
N GLY A 133 3.03 5.14 1.58
CA GLY A 133 4.43 4.71 1.68
C GLY A 133 5.35 5.47 0.73
N THR A 134 6.34 4.79 0.15
CA THR A 134 7.22 5.35 -0.90
C THR A 134 6.43 5.94 -2.07
N GLY A 135 5.33 5.28 -2.44
CA GLY A 135 4.28 5.77 -3.32
C GLY A 135 2.93 5.73 -2.60
N ILE A 136 1.84 5.85 -3.34
CA ILE A 136 0.48 5.69 -2.83
C ILE A 136 -0.24 4.59 -3.59
N GLY A 137 -0.55 3.51 -2.88
CA GLY A 137 -1.46 2.48 -3.36
C GLY A 137 -2.90 2.79 -2.96
N GLY A 138 -3.83 2.11 -3.61
CA GLY A 138 -5.24 2.23 -3.27
C GLY A 138 -6.02 0.98 -3.62
N ALA A 139 -7.09 0.76 -2.87
CA ALA A 139 -8.05 -0.30 -3.12
C ALA A 139 -9.46 0.14 -2.66
N VAL A 140 -10.48 -0.43 -3.27
CA VAL A 140 -11.87 -0.09 -3.00
C VAL A 140 -12.70 -1.36 -2.90
N ILE A 141 -13.55 -1.43 -1.88
CA ILE A 141 -14.67 -2.37 -1.81
C ILE A 141 -15.93 -1.58 -2.13
N ALA A 142 -16.73 -2.09 -3.03
CA ALA A 142 -18.04 -1.53 -3.36
C ALA A 142 -19.09 -2.65 -3.34
N ASN A 143 -20.14 -2.48 -2.52
CA ASN A 143 -21.19 -3.48 -2.31
C ASN A 143 -20.63 -4.87 -1.93
N GLY A 144 -19.65 -4.92 -1.05
CA GLY A 144 -19.01 -6.16 -0.58
C GLY A 144 -17.97 -6.76 -1.54
N HIS A 145 -17.76 -6.18 -2.72
CA HIS A 145 -16.85 -6.70 -3.73
C HIS A 145 -15.61 -5.82 -3.92
N LEU A 146 -14.46 -6.44 -3.97
CA LEU A 146 -13.20 -5.76 -4.26
C LEU A 146 -13.18 -5.27 -5.71
N LEU A 147 -13.07 -3.96 -5.89
CA LEU A 147 -13.10 -3.32 -7.20
C LEU A 147 -11.81 -3.60 -7.99
N ARG A 148 -11.93 -4.32 -9.10
CA ARG A 148 -10.81 -4.63 -9.99
C ARG A 148 -10.89 -3.89 -11.32
N GLY A 149 -12.12 -3.57 -11.76
CA GLY A 149 -12.38 -2.95 -13.07
C GLY A 149 -12.23 -3.96 -14.21
N HIS A 150 -12.23 -3.44 -15.45
CA HIS A 150 -12.22 -4.26 -16.65
C HIS A 150 -10.87 -4.99 -16.87
N ALA A 151 -9.76 -4.30 -16.60
CA ALA A 151 -8.40 -4.81 -16.85
C ALA A 151 -7.54 -4.80 -15.58
N GLY A 152 -8.11 -4.99 -14.40
CA GLY A 152 -7.35 -5.03 -13.15
C GLY A 152 -6.74 -3.70 -12.70
N VAL A 153 -7.09 -2.58 -13.36
CA VAL A 153 -6.45 -1.26 -13.09
C VAL A 153 -7.21 -0.43 -12.05
N ALA A 154 -8.48 -0.76 -11.76
CA ALA A 154 -9.25 0.03 -10.81
C ALA A 154 -8.63 0.01 -9.41
N GLY A 155 -8.78 1.12 -8.69
CA GLY A 155 -8.23 1.25 -7.34
C GLY A 155 -6.82 1.86 -7.27
N HIS A 156 -6.17 2.19 -8.38
CA HIS A 156 -4.88 2.91 -8.35
C HIS A 156 -5.07 4.39 -7.94
N LEU A 157 -5.57 4.60 -6.71
CA LEU A 157 -6.02 5.91 -6.21
C LEU A 157 -4.89 6.92 -6.05
N GLY A 158 -3.66 6.48 -5.91
CA GLY A 158 -2.48 7.35 -5.88
C GLY A 158 -2.27 8.13 -7.18
N HIS A 159 -2.85 7.67 -8.30
CA HIS A 159 -2.77 8.34 -9.59
C HIS A 159 -3.98 9.24 -9.90
N LEU A 160 -4.88 9.44 -8.94
CA LEU A 160 -5.91 10.47 -9.04
C LEU A 160 -5.26 11.85 -9.19
N THR A 161 -5.65 12.60 -10.22
CA THR A 161 -5.15 13.97 -10.45
C THR A 161 -5.77 14.91 -9.42
N VAL A 162 -4.94 15.48 -8.56
CA VAL A 162 -5.33 16.46 -7.53
C VAL A 162 -4.91 17.88 -7.92
N ASP A 163 -3.82 18.00 -8.66
CA ASP A 163 -3.29 19.27 -9.18
C ASP A 163 -2.96 19.13 -10.67
N PRO A 164 -3.86 19.50 -11.59
CA PRO A 164 -3.62 19.34 -13.03
C PRO A 164 -2.37 20.07 -13.55
N GLY A 165 -1.91 21.13 -12.86
CA GLY A 165 -0.68 21.87 -13.15
C GLY A 165 0.57 21.32 -12.45
N GLY A 166 0.43 20.25 -11.66
CA GLY A 166 1.47 19.73 -10.78
C GLY A 166 2.59 18.95 -11.46
N GLN A 167 3.38 18.29 -10.64
CA GLN A 167 4.56 17.55 -11.09
C GLN A 167 4.20 16.37 -12.00
N LEU A 168 5.13 16.00 -12.90
CA LEU A 168 5.03 14.79 -13.72
C LEU A 168 5.13 13.57 -12.81
N CYS A 169 4.15 12.68 -12.92
CA CYS A 169 4.11 11.41 -12.22
C CYS A 169 4.80 10.30 -13.02
N SER A 170 5.27 9.27 -12.33
CA SER A 170 5.83 8.06 -12.97
C SER A 170 4.87 7.35 -13.93
N CYS A 171 3.55 7.52 -13.75
CA CYS A 171 2.54 6.99 -14.64
C CYS A 171 2.37 7.78 -15.96
N GLY A 172 3.11 8.87 -16.14
CA GLY A 172 3.03 9.73 -17.33
C GLY A 172 2.04 10.89 -17.21
N ASN A 173 1.15 10.90 -16.21
CA ASN A 173 0.22 11.99 -15.94
C ASN A 173 0.86 13.09 -15.06
N ARG A 174 0.17 14.22 -14.87
CA ARG A 174 0.61 15.31 -14.00
C ARG A 174 -0.31 15.49 -12.81
N GLY A 175 0.32 15.84 -11.65
CA GLY A 175 -0.41 16.22 -10.45
C GLY A 175 -1.19 15.09 -9.79
N CYS A 176 -0.72 13.86 -9.95
CA CYS A 176 -1.24 12.72 -9.22
C CYS A 176 -1.07 12.93 -7.71
N LEU A 177 -1.98 12.40 -6.89
CA LEU A 177 -1.89 12.42 -5.44
C LEU A 177 -0.52 11.94 -4.94
N GLU A 178 0.04 10.90 -5.54
CA GLU A 178 1.36 10.36 -5.20
C GLU A 178 2.48 11.39 -5.31
N THR A 179 2.40 12.34 -6.26
CA THR A 179 3.40 13.40 -6.40
C THR A 179 3.27 14.50 -5.35
N ILE A 180 2.24 14.47 -4.53
CA ILE A 180 1.96 15.48 -3.49
C ILE A 180 2.16 14.92 -2.09
N PHE A 181 1.68 13.71 -1.81
CA PHE A 181 1.62 13.17 -0.45
C PHE A 181 2.54 11.96 -0.19
N SER A 182 3.04 11.23 -1.18
CA SER A 182 3.91 10.07 -0.89
C SER A 182 5.15 10.46 -0.07
N ALA A 183 5.75 9.48 0.63
CA ALA A 183 7.01 9.73 1.35
C ALA A 183 8.08 10.34 0.43
N ARG A 184 8.22 9.79 -0.78
CA ARG A 184 9.14 10.33 -1.81
C ARG A 184 8.84 11.77 -2.18
N ALA A 185 7.56 12.15 -2.27
CA ALA A 185 7.17 13.52 -2.61
C ALA A 185 7.52 14.51 -1.47
N ILE A 186 7.21 14.14 -0.23
CA ILE A 186 7.51 14.93 0.97
C ILE A 186 9.02 15.08 1.16
N GLU A 187 9.76 13.99 1.03
CA GLU A 187 11.23 13.95 1.15
C GLU A 187 11.89 14.79 0.05
N GLY A 188 11.43 14.64 -1.20
CA GLY A 188 11.94 15.39 -2.34
C GLY A 188 11.71 16.89 -2.24
N GLU A 189 10.53 17.32 -1.75
CA GLU A 189 10.25 18.74 -1.53
C GLU A 189 11.12 19.33 -0.41
N ALA A 190 11.24 18.62 0.73
CA ALA A 190 12.10 19.06 1.82
C ALA A 190 13.57 19.17 1.39
N TRP A 191 14.06 18.15 0.69
CA TRP A 191 15.41 18.14 0.13
C TRP A 191 15.64 19.32 -0.80
N SER A 192 14.74 19.53 -1.75
CA SER A 192 14.82 20.62 -2.72
C SER A 192 14.78 22.01 -2.05
N ALA A 193 13.88 22.21 -1.07
CA ALA A 193 13.76 23.47 -0.36
C ALA A 193 15.01 23.79 0.47
N VAL A 194 15.57 22.83 1.18
CA VAL A 194 16.83 22.99 1.94
C VAL A 194 17.99 23.35 1.00
N HIS A 195 18.07 22.74 -0.18
CA HIS A 195 19.13 23.04 -1.16
C HIS A 195 18.96 24.42 -1.82
N ARG A 196 17.73 24.90 -1.94
CA ARG A 196 17.46 26.29 -2.37
C ARG A 196 17.79 27.33 -1.29
N GLY A 197 18.18 26.89 -0.10
CA GLY A 197 18.55 27.80 1.02
C GLY A 197 17.37 28.23 1.88
N CYS A 198 16.22 27.56 1.83
CA CYS A 198 15.14 27.83 2.76
C CYS A 198 15.59 27.55 4.19
N PRO A 199 15.34 28.46 5.14
CA PRO A 199 15.69 28.24 6.54
C PRO A 199 14.98 27.02 7.12
N SER A 200 15.73 26.11 7.76
CA SER A 200 15.19 24.90 8.39
C SER A 200 16.20 24.29 9.34
N THR A 201 15.73 23.68 10.41
CA THR A 201 16.52 22.85 11.34
C THR A 201 17.13 21.64 10.63
N LEU A 202 16.49 21.15 9.55
CA LEU A 202 16.94 20.02 8.73
C LEU A 202 18.21 20.31 7.93
N THR A 203 18.59 21.61 7.74
CA THR A 203 19.71 22.00 6.86
C THR A 203 21.01 21.33 7.23
N LYS A 204 21.37 21.32 8.54
CA LYS A 204 22.60 20.69 9.02
C LYS A 204 22.53 19.16 8.91
N LEU A 205 21.38 18.60 9.24
CA LEU A 205 21.13 17.16 9.22
C LEU A 205 21.24 16.60 7.79
N PHE A 206 20.57 17.19 6.82
CA PHE A 206 20.58 16.72 5.43
C PHE A 206 21.96 16.87 4.77
N ARG A 207 22.72 17.92 5.12
CA ARG A 207 24.09 18.09 4.62
C ARG A 207 25.05 17.05 5.17
N ALA A 208 24.96 16.73 6.47
CA ALA A 208 25.84 15.76 7.12
C ALA A 208 25.42 14.31 6.85
N HIS A 209 24.13 14.05 6.78
CA HIS A 209 23.54 12.72 6.71
C HIS A 209 22.36 12.66 5.72
N PRO A 210 22.62 12.68 4.38
CA PRO A 210 21.57 12.69 3.37
C PRO A 210 20.57 11.52 3.50
N GLN A 211 21.03 10.37 4.00
CA GLN A 211 20.20 9.19 4.22
C GLN A 211 19.13 9.38 5.33
N LEU A 212 19.24 10.42 6.13
CA LEU A 212 18.26 10.80 7.17
C LEU A 212 17.19 11.77 6.64
N ALA A 213 17.22 12.14 5.36
CA ALA A 213 16.18 12.94 4.73
C ALA A 213 14.92 12.08 4.49
N THR A 214 14.34 11.58 5.57
CA THR A 214 13.18 10.69 5.55
C THR A 214 11.90 11.42 5.95
N CYS A 215 10.76 10.91 5.50
CA CYS A 215 9.45 11.42 5.88
C CYS A 215 9.28 11.52 7.40
N ARG A 216 9.71 10.51 8.16
CA ARG A 216 9.74 10.49 9.63
C ARG A 216 10.50 11.68 10.22
N THR A 217 11.70 11.96 9.71
CA THR A 217 12.53 13.08 10.18
C THR A 217 11.87 14.44 9.92
N ILE A 218 11.15 14.56 8.79
CA ILE A 218 10.44 15.78 8.42
C ILE A 218 9.22 16.00 9.34
N PHE A 219 8.44 14.95 9.63
CA PHE A 219 7.34 15.03 10.59
C PHE A 219 7.86 15.39 12.01
N GLN A 220 8.95 14.79 12.44
CA GLN A 220 9.57 15.11 13.71
C GLN A 220 10.00 16.58 13.77
N ALA A 221 10.70 17.08 12.75
CA ALA A 221 11.10 18.49 12.69
C ALA A 221 9.89 19.44 12.73
N ALA A 222 8.80 19.09 12.07
CA ALA A 222 7.56 19.87 12.11
C ALA A 222 6.96 19.94 13.52
N SER A 223 6.91 18.81 14.24
CA SER A 223 6.44 18.77 15.63
C SER A 223 7.33 19.58 16.58
N GLU A 224 8.65 19.62 16.33
CA GLU A 224 9.62 20.42 17.04
C GLU A 224 9.63 21.92 16.65
N GLY A 225 8.80 22.31 15.68
CA GLY A 225 8.60 23.73 15.35
C GLY A 225 9.31 24.24 14.12
N ASP A 226 9.84 23.36 13.27
CA ASP A 226 10.43 23.76 11.98
C ASP A 226 9.35 24.23 10.98
N ASP A 227 9.37 25.51 10.62
CA ASP A 227 8.35 26.13 9.76
C ASP A 227 8.35 25.57 8.35
N LEU A 228 9.52 25.22 7.79
CA LEU A 228 9.61 24.61 6.47
C LEU A 228 8.91 23.24 6.47
N SER A 229 9.23 22.40 7.44
CA SER A 229 8.63 21.07 7.58
C SER A 229 7.12 21.14 7.79
N ARG A 230 6.65 22.07 8.64
CA ARG A 230 5.21 22.34 8.84
C ARG A 230 4.51 22.72 7.54
N SER A 231 5.11 23.62 6.76
CA SER A 231 4.56 24.08 5.47
C SER A 231 4.44 22.93 4.46
N ILE A 232 5.48 22.10 4.37
CA ILE A 232 5.51 20.95 3.45
C ILE A 232 4.43 19.93 3.84
N ILE A 233 4.34 19.57 5.11
CA ILE A 233 3.35 18.61 5.62
C ILE A 233 1.93 19.15 5.45
N ALA A 234 1.69 20.42 5.77
CA ALA A 234 0.38 21.04 5.61
C ALA A 234 -0.09 21.02 4.15
N LYS A 235 0.80 21.31 3.20
CA LYS A 235 0.51 21.23 1.76
C LYS A 235 0.20 19.79 1.34
N ALA A 236 0.98 18.82 1.82
CA ALA A 236 0.77 17.41 1.52
C ALA A 236 -0.59 16.91 2.06
N ILE A 237 -0.91 17.21 3.33
CA ILE A 237 -2.21 16.87 3.96
C ILE A 237 -3.37 17.53 3.20
N HIS A 238 -3.21 18.77 2.74
CA HIS A 238 -4.23 19.46 1.96
C HIS A 238 -4.57 18.71 0.66
N GLY A 239 -3.55 18.21 -0.05
CA GLY A 239 -3.73 17.39 -1.25
C GLY A 239 -4.41 16.05 -0.95
N LEU A 240 -3.98 15.36 0.10
CA LEU A 240 -4.59 14.10 0.53
C LEU A 240 -6.06 14.28 0.94
N ALA A 241 -6.36 15.34 1.69
CA ALA A 241 -7.74 15.66 2.09
C ALA A 241 -8.64 15.97 0.89
N ALA A 242 -8.13 16.67 -0.13
CA ALA A 242 -8.86 16.94 -1.36
C ALA A 242 -9.16 15.63 -2.13
N ALA A 243 -8.17 14.73 -2.23
CA ALA A 243 -8.34 13.43 -2.85
C ALA A 243 -9.39 12.59 -2.12
N ILE A 244 -9.25 12.45 -0.79
CA ILE A 244 -10.22 11.67 0.02
C ILE A 244 -11.62 12.26 -0.12
N ALA A 245 -11.80 13.57 0.02
CA ALA A 245 -13.12 14.19 -0.14
C ALA A 245 -13.73 13.91 -1.52
N GLY A 246 -12.93 13.94 -2.59
CA GLY A 246 -13.37 13.54 -3.93
C GLY A 246 -13.81 12.07 -3.99
N LEU A 247 -13.03 11.18 -3.37
CA LEU A 247 -13.35 9.75 -3.29
C LEU A 247 -14.63 9.48 -2.47
N LEU A 248 -14.88 10.25 -1.40
CA LEU A 248 -16.14 10.16 -0.65
C LEU A 248 -17.35 10.46 -1.55
N HIS A 249 -17.25 11.46 -2.44
CA HIS A 249 -18.32 11.80 -3.37
C HIS A 249 -18.51 10.77 -4.50
N VAL A 250 -17.48 10.02 -4.84
CA VAL A 250 -17.53 9.02 -5.93
C VAL A 250 -18.04 7.67 -5.44
N PHE A 251 -17.60 7.25 -4.25
CA PHE A 251 -17.83 5.88 -3.75
C PHE A 251 -18.79 5.80 -2.56
N ASP A 252 -19.07 6.93 -1.88
CA ASP A 252 -19.88 6.98 -0.65
C ASP A 252 -19.54 5.87 0.36
N PRO A 253 -18.27 5.76 0.79
CA PRO A 253 -17.83 4.66 1.63
C PRO A 253 -18.34 4.78 3.06
N GLU A 254 -18.43 3.65 3.77
CA GLU A 254 -18.70 3.57 5.20
C GLU A 254 -17.47 3.99 6.01
N VAL A 255 -16.27 3.68 5.51
CA VAL A 255 -15.00 3.93 6.18
C VAL A 255 -13.88 4.14 5.15
N VAL A 256 -12.92 4.99 5.50
CA VAL A 256 -11.62 5.13 4.81
C VAL A 256 -10.54 4.56 5.71
N ILE A 257 -9.72 3.66 5.19
CA ILE A 257 -8.61 3.04 5.92
C ILE A 257 -7.29 3.58 5.36
N LEU A 258 -6.41 4.03 6.23
CA LEU A 258 -5.07 4.46 5.90
C LEU A 258 -4.06 3.45 6.41
N GLY A 259 -3.23 2.95 5.51
CA GLY A 259 -2.14 2.03 5.83
C GLY A 259 -0.79 2.57 5.36
N GLY A 260 0.27 1.82 5.65
CA GLY A 260 1.64 2.15 5.25
C GLY A 260 2.38 3.03 6.25
N GLN A 261 3.69 3.09 6.11
CA GLN A 261 4.61 3.66 7.11
C GLN A 261 4.46 5.17 7.37
N VAL A 262 3.81 5.93 6.47
CA VAL A 262 3.59 7.37 6.70
C VAL A 262 2.50 7.60 7.74
N VAL A 263 1.61 6.63 7.95
CA VAL A 263 0.56 6.68 8.97
C VAL A 263 1.13 6.64 10.39
N ASP A 264 2.34 6.12 10.56
CA ASP A 264 3.07 6.11 11.85
C ASP A 264 3.30 7.53 12.42
N ALA A 265 3.07 8.60 11.63
CA ALA A 265 3.04 9.98 12.12
C ALA A 265 1.84 10.24 13.07
N GLY A 266 0.85 9.36 13.10
CA GLY A 266 -0.24 9.37 14.07
C GLY A 266 -1.08 10.65 14.04
N ALA A 267 -1.31 11.25 15.21
CA ALA A 267 -2.18 12.42 15.36
C ALA A 267 -1.72 13.64 14.54
N GLU A 268 -0.43 13.80 14.26
CA GLU A 268 0.11 14.90 13.48
C GLU A 268 -0.36 14.85 12.01
N LEU A 269 -0.64 13.66 11.51
CA LEU A 269 -1.26 13.43 10.22
C LEU A 269 -2.79 13.39 10.33
N LEU A 270 -3.31 12.53 11.20
CA LEU A 270 -4.73 12.14 11.18
C LEU A 270 -5.67 13.25 11.63
N THR A 271 -5.29 14.06 12.64
CA THR A 271 -6.13 15.12 13.16
C THR A 271 -6.42 16.19 12.10
N PRO A 272 -5.42 16.86 11.50
CA PRO A 272 -5.67 17.86 10.48
C PRO A 272 -6.26 17.27 9.20
N LEU A 273 -5.99 16.01 8.89
CA LEU A 273 -6.58 15.33 7.74
C LEU A 273 -8.09 15.16 7.91
N ARG A 274 -8.54 14.61 9.05
CA ARG A 274 -9.97 14.42 9.37
C ARG A 274 -10.75 15.72 9.31
N GLU A 275 -10.21 16.78 9.93
CA GLU A 275 -10.80 18.12 9.90
C GLU A 275 -10.98 18.63 8.47
N GLN A 276 -9.91 18.55 7.65
CA GLN A 276 -9.97 19.06 6.28
C GLN A 276 -10.88 18.22 5.37
N VAL A 277 -10.94 16.90 5.56
CA VAL A 277 -11.88 16.03 4.81
C VAL A 277 -13.33 16.37 5.19
N TRP A 278 -13.62 16.51 6.49
CA TRP A 278 -14.95 16.91 6.96
C TRP A 278 -15.38 18.24 6.37
N GLU A 279 -14.56 19.27 6.46
CA GLU A 279 -14.88 20.60 5.92
C GLU A 279 -15.20 20.58 4.42
N ARG A 280 -14.57 19.71 3.66
CA ARG A 280 -14.75 19.57 2.20
C ARG A 280 -15.99 18.75 1.83
N SER A 281 -16.38 17.77 2.66
CA SER A 281 -17.41 16.78 2.31
C SER A 281 -18.76 17.02 3.00
N ARG A 282 -18.80 17.70 4.15
CA ARG A 282 -19.97 17.81 5.04
C ARG A 282 -21.26 18.29 4.38
N ARG A 283 -21.16 19.13 3.34
CA ARG A 283 -22.37 19.69 2.70
C ARG A 283 -23.14 18.68 1.86
N LEU A 284 -22.44 17.74 1.22
CA LEU A 284 -23.06 16.75 0.35
C LEU A 284 -23.22 15.40 1.05
N ILE A 285 -22.19 14.95 1.74
CA ILE A 285 -22.22 13.65 2.44
C ILE A 285 -23.13 13.70 3.68
N GLY A 286 -23.17 14.83 4.40
CA GLY A 286 -24.10 15.03 5.54
C GLY A 286 -23.79 14.16 6.77
N ARG A 287 -22.77 13.34 6.75
CA ARG A 287 -22.28 12.49 7.85
C ARG A 287 -20.75 12.50 7.89
N GLU A 288 -20.19 12.28 9.05
CA GLU A 288 -18.76 12.04 9.18
C GLU A 288 -18.45 10.62 8.73
N VAL A 289 -17.50 10.47 7.80
CA VAL A 289 -16.97 9.17 7.38
C VAL A 289 -15.71 8.90 8.19
N PRO A 290 -15.67 7.81 8.99
CA PRO A 290 -14.49 7.47 9.77
C PRO A 290 -13.24 7.30 8.88
N ILE A 291 -12.11 7.89 9.30
CA ILE A 291 -10.81 7.65 8.72
C ILE A 291 -10.00 6.90 9.78
N LEU A 292 -9.78 5.62 9.54
CA LEU A 292 -9.14 4.69 10.48
C LEU A 292 -7.73 4.34 10.01
N GLU A 293 -6.89 3.94 10.95
CA GLU A 293 -5.63 3.27 10.63
C GLU A 293 -5.87 1.79 10.33
N GLN A 294 -5.03 1.21 9.50
CA GLN A 294 -5.03 -0.24 9.28
C GLN A 294 -4.79 -0.99 10.58
N GLU A 295 -5.48 -2.11 10.80
CA GLU A 295 -5.30 -2.96 11.97
C GLU A 295 -4.32 -4.12 11.71
N VAL A 296 -4.30 -4.63 10.47
CA VAL A 296 -3.33 -5.64 10.01
C VAL A 296 -2.04 -4.93 9.59
N SER A 297 -1.23 -4.46 10.57
CA SER A 297 -0.13 -3.53 10.34
C SER A 297 1.17 -4.17 9.79
N ASP A 298 2.15 -4.47 10.61
CA ASP A 298 3.51 -4.87 10.22
C ASP A 298 3.63 -6.16 9.38
N ARG A 299 2.56 -6.93 9.34
CA ARG A 299 2.44 -8.22 8.65
C ARG A 299 1.46 -8.15 7.49
N SER A 300 1.03 -6.95 7.10
CA SER A 300 -0.03 -6.71 6.11
C SER A 300 0.22 -7.43 4.78
N GLY A 301 1.46 -7.52 4.32
CA GLY A 301 1.79 -8.26 3.10
C GLY A 301 1.48 -9.75 3.21
N ILE A 302 1.94 -10.45 4.26
CA ILE A 302 1.70 -11.89 4.45
C ILE A 302 0.23 -12.16 4.80
N VAL A 303 -0.29 -11.47 5.80
CA VAL A 303 -1.68 -11.67 6.28
C VAL A 303 -2.67 -11.19 5.22
N GLY A 304 -2.39 -10.07 4.57
CA GLY A 304 -3.20 -9.58 3.46
C GLY A 304 -3.27 -10.58 2.30
N ALA A 305 -2.12 -11.17 1.92
CA ALA A 305 -2.09 -12.20 0.90
C ALA A 305 -2.92 -13.43 1.31
N ALA A 306 -2.81 -13.87 2.56
CA ALA A 306 -3.68 -14.94 3.08
C ALA A 306 -5.18 -14.53 3.03
N GLY A 307 -5.48 -13.25 3.24
CA GLY A 307 -6.82 -12.69 3.12
C GLY A 307 -7.46 -12.88 1.74
N LEU A 308 -6.68 -12.87 0.65
CA LEU A 308 -7.20 -13.16 -0.71
C LEU A 308 -7.83 -14.55 -0.82
N VAL A 309 -7.35 -15.51 -0.04
CA VAL A 309 -7.89 -16.90 -0.05
C VAL A 309 -9.22 -16.96 0.67
N MET A 310 -9.42 -16.14 1.70
CA MET A 310 -10.60 -16.14 2.57
C MET A 310 -11.65 -15.10 2.18
N ALA A 311 -11.26 -14.03 1.49
CA ALA A 311 -12.18 -12.97 1.10
C ALA A 311 -13.29 -13.49 0.19
N PRO A 312 -14.53 -12.95 0.30
CA PRO A 312 -15.62 -13.29 -0.62
C PRO A 312 -15.21 -13.02 -2.07
N ARG A 313 -15.52 -13.97 -2.94
CA ARG A 313 -15.29 -13.84 -4.38
C ARG A 313 -16.51 -13.26 -5.03
N SER A 314 -16.32 -12.30 -5.91
CA SER A 314 -17.33 -11.75 -6.81
C SER A 314 -17.65 -12.74 -7.91
#